data_8ca89a2ffa4eb1b5b47faeb6ca0dd724
#
_entry.id   8ca89a2ffa4eb1b5b47faeb6ca0dd724
#
_cell.length_a   1.000
_cell.length_b   1.000
_cell.length_c   1.000
_cell.angle_alpha   90.00
_cell.angle_beta   90.00
_cell.angle_gamma   90.00
#
_symmetry.space_group_name_H-M   'P 1'
#
loop_
_entity.id
_entity.type
_entity.pdbx_description
1 polymer ?
#
loop_
_entity_poly.entity_id
_entity_poly.type
_entity_poly.pdbx_seq_one_letter_code
_entity_poly.pdbx_strand_id
1 'polypeptide(L)'
;NATVQDFENGLAEFKGKKNLRFLQIGVFTGNASAWLLENILTDPTSLLVDIDPWCGNLQHESIYDWNDIQQAYKEQIEPHGKKVQAHKAFSGDWLKNNREVKYDFIYIDGDHLPESVTLDADLSWDLLKSGGVMAFDDYEWDHPDGTDKNPKPAIDAWLAKHKDDIEILRMGWQVWIRKK
;
A
#
# COMPACT_ATOMS: atom_id res chain seq x y z
N ASN A 1 -1.31 4.11 17.50
CA ASN A 1 -1.45 4.61 16.15
C ASN A 1 -2.58 3.83 15.46
N ALA A 2 -3.56 4.52 14.84
CA ALA A 2 -4.71 3.88 14.22
C ALA A 2 -4.28 2.88 13.13
N THR A 3 -3.30 3.24 12.30
CA THR A 3 -2.75 2.38 11.23
C THR A 3 -2.21 1.05 11.75
N VAL A 4 -1.51 1.04 12.89
CA VAL A 4 -1.00 -0.21 13.50
C VAL A 4 -2.17 -1.11 13.92
N GLN A 5 -3.20 -0.54 14.56
CA GLN A 5 -4.37 -1.31 14.98
C GLN A 5 -5.14 -1.88 13.79
N ASP A 6 -5.18 -1.15 12.68
CA ASP A 6 -5.82 -1.60 11.45
C ASP A 6 -5.06 -2.76 10.82
N PHE A 7 -3.73 -2.68 10.78
CA PHE A 7 -2.87 -3.78 10.34
C PHE A 7 -2.99 -5.01 11.25
N GLU A 8 -2.96 -4.83 12.58
CA GLU A 8 -3.14 -5.94 13.52
C GLU A 8 -4.45 -6.70 13.29
N ASN A 9 -5.55 -5.98 13.13
CA ASN A 9 -6.86 -6.57 12.93
C ASN A 9 -7.05 -7.14 11.51
N GLY A 10 -6.67 -6.36 10.49
CA GLY A 10 -6.90 -6.71 9.07
C GLY A 10 -5.98 -7.81 8.57
N LEU A 11 -4.79 -7.98 9.17
CA LEU A 11 -3.76 -8.93 8.73
C LEU A 11 -3.55 -10.09 9.70
N ALA A 12 -4.33 -10.20 10.78
CA ALA A 12 -4.18 -11.24 11.79
C ALA A 12 -4.15 -12.66 11.19
N GLU A 13 -4.95 -12.90 10.17
CA GLU A 13 -5.01 -14.20 9.49
C GLU A 13 -3.73 -14.57 8.73
N PHE A 14 -2.93 -13.58 8.32
CA PHE A 14 -1.68 -13.80 7.57
C PHE A 14 -0.47 -14.01 8.48
N LYS A 15 -0.57 -13.67 9.76
CA LYS A 15 0.55 -13.68 10.68
C LYS A 15 1.29 -15.01 10.69
N GLY A 16 2.58 -14.97 10.33
CA GLY A 16 3.48 -16.13 10.35
C GLY A 16 3.21 -17.20 9.28
N LYS A 17 2.29 -16.96 8.36
CA LYS A 17 2.06 -17.89 7.23
C LYS A 17 3.24 -17.87 6.26
N LYS A 18 3.46 -19.00 5.62
CA LYS A 18 4.52 -19.21 4.64
C LYS A 18 4.14 -18.70 3.26
N ASN A 19 5.15 -18.32 2.48
CA ASN A 19 5.02 -17.99 1.06
C ASN A 19 4.05 -16.82 0.76
N LEU A 20 3.85 -15.93 1.72
CA LEU A 20 3.06 -14.73 1.51
C LEU A 20 3.83 -13.75 0.62
N ARG A 21 3.08 -13.01 -0.19
CA ARG A 21 3.58 -11.89 -0.98
C ARG A 21 2.73 -10.67 -0.72
N PHE A 22 3.36 -9.64 -0.18
CA PHE A 22 2.73 -8.35 0.08
C PHE A 22 3.30 -7.29 -0.84
N LEU A 23 2.48 -6.33 -1.22
CA LEU A 23 2.86 -5.18 -2.02
C LEU A 23 2.45 -3.91 -1.28
N GLN A 24 3.36 -2.95 -1.17
CA GLN A 24 3.07 -1.62 -0.64
C GLN A 24 3.42 -0.55 -1.68
N ILE A 25 2.49 0.37 -1.91
CA ILE A 25 2.63 1.53 -2.78
C ILE A 25 2.68 2.77 -1.89
N GLY A 26 3.80 3.52 -1.96
CA GLY A 26 4.09 4.60 -1.02
C GLY A 26 4.63 4.06 0.29
N VAL A 27 5.92 4.24 0.55
CA VAL A 27 6.58 3.66 1.73
C VAL A 27 7.29 4.68 2.61
N PHE A 28 7.56 5.87 2.07
CA PHE A 28 8.20 6.96 2.79
C PHE A 28 9.49 6.51 3.51
N THR A 29 9.53 6.56 4.86
CA THR A 29 10.66 6.08 5.67
C THR A 29 10.62 4.59 6.00
N GLY A 30 9.59 3.84 5.56
CA GLY A 30 9.50 2.39 5.76
C GLY A 30 8.90 1.93 7.08
N ASN A 31 8.23 2.79 7.84
CA ASN A 31 7.64 2.40 9.13
C ASN A 31 6.61 1.28 8.98
N ALA A 32 5.73 1.36 7.97
CA ALA A 32 4.76 0.32 7.69
C ALA A 32 5.46 -0.97 7.21
N SER A 33 6.46 -0.84 6.33
CA SER A 33 7.25 -1.98 5.82
C SER A 33 7.93 -2.75 6.94
N ALA A 34 8.64 -2.06 7.85
CA ALA A 34 9.29 -2.68 9.00
C ALA A 34 8.27 -3.38 9.91
N TRP A 35 7.16 -2.70 10.21
CA TRP A 35 6.11 -3.28 11.05
C TRP A 35 5.52 -4.56 10.42
N LEU A 36 5.23 -4.57 9.12
CA LEU A 36 4.73 -5.74 8.39
C LEU A 36 5.71 -6.91 8.44
N LEU A 37 7.01 -6.63 8.25
CA LEU A 37 8.07 -7.64 8.29
C LEU A 37 8.27 -8.24 9.68
N GLU A 38 8.13 -7.43 10.73
CA GLU A 38 8.32 -7.85 12.13
C GLU A 38 7.11 -8.58 12.71
N ASN A 39 5.90 -8.21 12.31
CA ASN A 39 4.68 -8.65 12.98
C ASN A 39 3.83 -9.62 12.16
N ILE A 40 3.86 -9.56 10.82
CA ILE A 40 3.02 -10.34 9.93
C ILE A 40 3.85 -11.32 9.10
N LEU A 41 4.81 -10.80 8.33
CA LEU A 41 5.65 -11.56 7.41
C LEU A 41 6.84 -12.21 8.14
N THR A 42 6.61 -12.85 9.27
CA THR A 42 7.68 -13.41 10.12
C THR A 42 8.31 -14.67 9.53
N ASP A 43 7.60 -15.42 8.68
CA ASP A 43 8.18 -16.59 7.99
C ASP A 43 9.22 -16.16 6.95
N PRO A 44 10.39 -16.84 6.87
CA PRO A 44 11.48 -16.47 5.96
C PRO A 44 11.16 -16.64 4.48
N THR A 45 10.10 -17.37 4.11
CA THR A 45 9.68 -17.57 2.71
C THR A 45 8.73 -16.48 2.22
N SER A 46 8.26 -15.62 3.12
CA SER A 46 7.36 -14.51 2.79
C SER A 46 8.15 -13.27 2.36
N LEU A 47 7.58 -12.50 1.44
CA LEU A 47 8.22 -11.37 0.77
C LEU A 47 7.35 -10.14 0.79
N LEU A 48 7.95 -8.99 1.06
CA LEU A 48 7.37 -7.66 0.86
C LEU A 48 8.00 -7.01 -0.39
N VAL A 49 7.16 -6.42 -1.23
CA VAL A 49 7.58 -5.57 -2.34
C VAL A 49 7.14 -4.14 -2.03
N ASP A 50 8.10 -3.23 -2.01
CA ASP A 50 7.91 -1.82 -1.71
C ASP A 50 8.17 -0.96 -2.95
N ILE A 51 7.23 -0.06 -3.28
CA ILE A 51 7.35 0.86 -4.42
C ILE A 51 7.21 2.29 -3.92
N ASP A 52 8.22 3.11 -4.17
CA ASP A 52 8.20 4.55 -3.89
C ASP A 52 9.15 5.28 -4.86
N PRO A 53 8.78 6.41 -5.44
CA PRO A 53 9.70 7.19 -6.26
C PRO A 53 10.74 7.95 -5.43
N TRP A 54 10.53 8.14 -4.11
CA TRP A 54 11.33 8.99 -3.22
C TRP A 54 11.69 10.34 -3.85
N CYS A 55 10.70 10.98 -4.41
CA CYS A 55 10.79 12.33 -4.96
C CYS A 55 9.66 13.25 -4.50
N GLY A 56 8.75 12.71 -3.67
CA GLY A 56 7.54 13.39 -3.22
C GLY A 56 6.46 13.45 -4.29
N ASN A 57 5.39 14.07 -3.89
CA ASN A 57 4.33 14.55 -4.77
C ASN A 57 4.29 16.08 -4.70
N LEU A 58 3.41 16.72 -5.48
CA LEU A 58 3.27 18.18 -5.54
C LEU A 58 3.07 18.85 -4.16
N GLN A 59 2.61 18.09 -3.16
CA GLN A 59 2.37 18.59 -1.80
C GLN A 59 3.62 18.58 -0.92
N HIS A 60 4.56 17.68 -1.19
CA HIS A 60 5.71 17.39 -0.31
C HIS A 60 7.08 17.72 -0.93
N GLU A 61 7.14 18.11 -2.22
CA GLU A 61 8.41 18.32 -2.94
C GLU A 61 9.39 19.27 -2.22
N SER A 62 8.88 20.25 -1.47
CA SER A 62 9.70 21.28 -0.83
C SER A 62 9.91 21.08 0.67
N ILE A 63 9.32 20.05 1.29
CA ILE A 63 9.30 19.90 2.75
C ILE A 63 10.44 18.98 3.22
N TYR A 64 10.80 17.98 2.42
CA TYR A 64 11.76 16.94 2.79
C TYR A 64 12.96 16.87 1.84
N ASP A 65 14.13 16.52 2.37
CA ASP A 65 15.20 15.96 1.54
C ASP A 65 14.87 14.48 1.26
N TRP A 66 14.50 14.20 0.02
CA TRP A 66 14.06 12.85 -0.38
C TRP A 66 15.20 11.84 -0.39
N ASN A 67 16.47 12.28 -0.43
CA ASN A 67 17.61 11.39 -0.26
C ASN A 67 17.70 10.93 1.20
N ASP A 68 17.47 11.82 2.15
CA ASP A 68 17.45 11.48 3.57
C ASP A 68 16.28 10.55 3.90
N ILE A 69 15.08 10.80 3.32
CA ILE A 69 13.91 9.91 3.46
C ILE A 69 14.24 8.51 2.92
N GLN A 70 14.80 8.42 1.71
CA GLN A 70 15.19 7.14 1.14
C GLN A 70 16.29 6.45 1.94
N GLN A 71 17.22 7.21 2.51
CA GLN A 71 18.28 6.67 3.36
C GLN A 71 17.69 6.10 4.66
N ALA A 72 16.79 6.82 5.32
CA ALA A 72 16.06 6.33 6.50
C ALA A 72 15.30 5.03 6.20
N TYR A 73 14.63 4.96 5.05
CA TYR A 73 13.98 3.72 4.59
C TYR A 73 14.99 2.56 4.50
N LYS A 74 16.13 2.76 3.84
CA LYS A 74 17.15 1.71 3.68
C LYS A 74 17.66 1.20 5.01
N GLU A 75 17.95 2.11 5.95
CA GLU A 75 18.40 1.75 7.31
C GLU A 75 17.35 0.94 8.06
N GLN A 76 16.08 1.30 7.90
CA GLN A 76 14.98 0.63 8.57
C GLN A 76 14.73 -0.79 8.06
N ILE A 77 14.90 -1.04 6.74
CA ILE A 77 14.66 -2.37 6.16
C ILE A 77 15.93 -3.26 6.13
N GLU A 78 17.12 -2.70 6.34
CA GLU A 78 18.38 -3.45 6.30
C GLU A 78 18.38 -4.75 7.13
N PRO A 79 17.84 -4.76 8.37
CA PRO A 79 17.79 -5.97 9.20
C PRO A 79 16.99 -7.12 8.57
N HIS A 80 16.10 -6.83 7.64
CA HIS A 80 15.20 -7.81 7.01
C HIS A 80 15.77 -8.47 5.76
N GLY A 81 16.86 -7.93 5.23
CA GLY A 81 17.63 -8.50 4.13
C GLY A 81 16.80 -8.80 2.89
N LYS A 82 16.83 -10.05 2.42
CA LYS A 82 16.15 -10.47 1.19
C LYS A 82 14.62 -10.60 1.28
N LYS A 83 14.04 -10.38 2.47
CA LYS A 83 12.58 -10.43 2.66
C LYS A 83 11.86 -9.21 2.11
N VAL A 84 12.59 -8.17 1.75
CA VAL A 84 12.04 -6.96 1.16
C VAL A 84 12.73 -6.65 -0.17
N GLN A 85 11.94 -6.29 -1.16
CA GLN A 85 12.38 -5.80 -2.47
C GLN A 85 11.86 -4.38 -2.67
N ALA A 86 12.79 -3.43 -2.65
CA ALA A 86 12.48 -2.01 -2.81
C ALA A 86 12.70 -1.57 -4.27
N HIS A 87 11.72 -0.85 -4.81
CA HIS A 87 11.76 -0.33 -6.17
C HIS A 87 11.59 1.19 -6.15
N LYS A 88 12.64 1.93 -6.57
CA LYS A 88 12.56 3.37 -6.80
C LYS A 88 11.87 3.63 -8.13
N ALA A 89 10.55 3.75 -8.10
CA ALA A 89 9.71 3.92 -9.29
C ALA A 89 8.37 4.56 -8.95
N PHE A 90 7.75 5.21 -9.93
CA PHE A 90 6.32 5.53 -9.84
C PHE A 90 5.49 4.25 -9.93
N SER A 91 4.47 4.14 -9.08
CA SER A 91 3.61 2.97 -8.95
C SER A 91 2.97 2.56 -10.27
N GLY A 92 2.39 3.52 -11.00
CA GLY A 92 1.74 3.26 -12.28
C GLY A 92 2.66 2.64 -13.33
N ASP A 93 3.92 3.07 -13.41
CA ASP A 93 4.89 2.50 -14.34
C ASP A 93 5.36 1.11 -13.89
N TRP A 94 5.63 0.96 -12.60
CA TRP A 94 6.04 -0.33 -12.06
C TRP A 94 4.94 -1.39 -12.21
N LEU A 95 3.72 -1.06 -11.83
CA LEU A 95 2.56 -1.96 -11.89
C LEU A 95 2.24 -2.41 -13.33
N LYS A 96 2.36 -1.53 -14.32
CA LYS A 96 2.16 -1.88 -15.74
C LYS A 96 3.17 -2.91 -16.24
N ASN A 97 4.40 -2.87 -15.74
CA ASN A 97 5.51 -3.69 -16.20
C ASN A 97 5.74 -4.96 -15.37
N ASN A 98 5.03 -5.15 -14.24
CA ASN A 98 5.22 -6.27 -13.31
C ASN A 98 3.89 -7.00 -13.05
N ARG A 99 3.34 -7.65 -14.08
CA ARG A 99 2.00 -8.26 -14.08
C ARG A 99 1.95 -9.74 -13.69
N GLU A 100 3.09 -10.41 -13.57
CA GLU A 100 3.15 -11.86 -13.44
C GLU A 100 2.92 -12.36 -12.01
N VAL A 101 3.29 -11.55 -11.00
CA VAL A 101 3.21 -11.93 -9.60
C VAL A 101 1.86 -11.51 -9.02
N LYS A 102 1.27 -12.41 -8.21
CA LYS A 102 0.04 -12.14 -7.46
C LYS A 102 0.33 -12.00 -5.97
N TYR A 103 -0.39 -11.09 -5.32
CA TYR A 103 -0.19 -10.70 -3.93
C TYR A 103 -1.33 -11.16 -3.03
N ASP A 104 -1.00 -11.53 -1.79
CA ASP A 104 -1.97 -11.85 -0.75
C ASP A 104 -2.53 -10.59 -0.10
N PHE A 105 -1.70 -9.54 -0.03
CA PHE A 105 -2.08 -8.22 0.48
C PHE A 105 -1.46 -7.12 -0.38
N ILE A 106 -2.25 -6.06 -0.63
CA ILE A 106 -1.79 -4.85 -1.30
C ILE A 106 -2.22 -3.64 -0.47
N TYR A 107 -1.26 -2.79 -0.12
CA TYR A 107 -1.49 -1.53 0.60
C TYR A 107 -1.24 -0.35 -0.33
N ILE A 108 -2.25 0.50 -0.51
CA ILE A 108 -2.21 1.69 -1.36
C ILE A 108 -2.16 2.91 -0.44
N ASP A 109 -0.97 3.52 -0.36
CA ASP A 109 -0.62 4.66 0.49
C ASP A 109 0.36 5.59 -0.25
N GLY A 110 0.09 5.80 -1.54
CA GLY A 110 0.94 6.60 -2.42
C GLY A 110 0.51 8.06 -2.51
N ASP A 111 0.27 8.53 -3.75
CA ASP A 111 -0.28 9.87 -3.97
C ASP A 111 -1.80 9.87 -3.72
N HIS A 112 -2.30 10.91 -3.05
CA HIS A 112 -3.69 11.00 -2.60
C HIS A 112 -4.64 11.57 -3.66
N LEU A 113 -4.12 12.03 -4.80
CA LEU A 113 -4.97 12.56 -5.87
C LEU A 113 -5.91 11.47 -6.43
N PRO A 114 -7.17 11.80 -6.73
CA PRO A 114 -8.17 10.84 -7.21
C PRO A 114 -7.73 9.99 -8.39
N GLU A 115 -7.03 10.58 -9.35
CA GLU A 115 -6.51 9.88 -10.53
C GLU A 115 -5.40 8.88 -10.18
N SER A 116 -4.52 9.24 -9.25
CA SER A 116 -3.43 8.38 -8.81
C SER A 116 -3.96 7.19 -8.02
N VAL A 117 -4.87 7.42 -7.08
CA VAL A 117 -5.53 6.37 -6.30
C VAL A 117 -6.31 5.41 -7.22
N THR A 118 -7.05 5.95 -8.20
CA THR A 118 -7.79 5.12 -9.16
C THR A 118 -6.85 4.26 -10.00
N LEU A 119 -5.76 4.84 -10.49
CA LEU A 119 -4.76 4.12 -11.30
C LEU A 119 -4.11 2.98 -10.49
N ASP A 120 -3.67 3.28 -9.27
CA ASP A 120 -3.03 2.30 -8.40
C ASP A 120 -4.01 1.16 -8.04
N ALA A 121 -5.27 1.49 -7.74
CA ALA A 121 -6.30 0.50 -7.44
C ALA A 121 -6.61 -0.40 -8.64
N ASP A 122 -6.85 0.18 -9.83
CA ASP A 122 -7.17 -0.58 -11.04
C ASP A 122 -6.01 -1.50 -11.47
N LEU A 123 -4.77 -1.02 -11.42
CA LEU A 123 -3.60 -1.83 -11.76
C LEU A 123 -3.32 -2.93 -10.71
N SER A 124 -3.54 -2.61 -9.44
CA SER A 124 -3.35 -3.55 -8.33
C SER A 124 -4.43 -4.64 -8.27
N TRP A 125 -5.66 -4.33 -8.74
CA TRP A 125 -6.77 -5.29 -8.74
C TRP A 125 -6.44 -6.60 -9.46
N ASP A 126 -5.78 -6.49 -10.60
CA ASP A 126 -5.36 -7.68 -11.36
C ASP A 126 -4.23 -8.45 -10.67
N LEU A 127 -3.45 -7.79 -9.82
CA LEU A 127 -2.36 -8.41 -9.06
C LEU A 127 -2.81 -9.02 -7.73
N LEU A 128 -4.01 -8.69 -7.25
CA LEU A 128 -4.57 -9.25 -6.03
C LEU A 128 -5.11 -10.66 -6.27
N LYS A 129 -4.70 -11.61 -5.43
CA LYS A 129 -5.25 -12.98 -5.46
C LYS A 129 -6.73 -12.98 -5.09
N SER A 130 -7.49 -14.00 -5.56
CA SER A 130 -8.79 -14.30 -4.97
C SER A 130 -8.60 -14.67 -3.49
N GLY A 131 -9.43 -14.14 -2.60
CA GLY A 131 -9.25 -14.21 -1.14
C GLY A 131 -8.21 -13.23 -0.58
N GLY A 132 -7.46 -12.54 -1.43
CA GLY A 132 -6.48 -11.53 -1.03
C GLY A 132 -7.14 -10.26 -0.50
N VAL A 133 -6.39 -9.48 0.27
CA VAL A 133 -6.86 -8.25 0.92
C VAL A 133 -6.18 -7.04 0.29
N MET A 134 -6.95 -5.97 0.06
CA MET A 134 -6.42 -4.67 -0.34
C MET A 134 -6.87 -3.60 0.67
N ALA A 135 -5.96 -2.71 1.03
CA ALA A 135 -6.26 -1.58 1.90
C ALA A 135 -5.89 -0.28 1.20
N PHE A 136 -6.78 0.70 1.31
CA PHE A 136 -6.57 2.09 0.90
C PHE A 136 -6.34 2.93 2.14
N ASP A 137 -5.26 3.69 2.19
CA ASP A 137 -5.07 4.69 3.24
C ASP A 137 -5.76 6.01 2.91
N ASP A 138 -5.78 6.90 3.87
CA ASP A 138 -6.21 8.30 3.73
C ASP A 138 -7.64 8.52 3.18
N TYR A 139 -8.55 7.54 3.35
CA TYR A 139 -9.92 7.66 2.84
C TYR A 139 -10.66 8.88 3.38
N GLU A 140 -10.41 9.28 4.64
CA GLU A 140 -11.02 10.47 5.26
C GLU A 140 -10.11 11.70 5.22
N TRP A 141 -8.99 11.63 4.48
CA TRP A 141 -8.07 12.74 4.36
C TRP A 141 -8.65 13.88 3.52
N ASP A 142 -8.50 15.10 4.03
CA ASP A 142 -8.94 16.32 3.37
C ASP A 142 -7.76 17.07 2.76
N HIS A 143 -7.80 17.24 1.44
CA HIS A 143 -6.79 17.99 0.71
C HIS A 143 -6.86 19.47 1.06
N PRO A 144 -5.71 20.13 1.40
CA PRO A 144 -5.70 21.54 1.82
C PRO A 144 -6.18 22.51 0.73
N ASP A 145 -6.09 22.12 -0.55
CA ASP A 145 -6.49 22.97 -1.69
C ASP A 145 -7.93 22.72 -2.19
N GLY A 146 -8.66 21.81 -1.55
CA GLY A 146 -10.05 21.56 -1.90
C GLY A 146 -10.45 20.09 -1.97
N THR A 147 -11.73 19.84 -1.77
CA THR A 147 -12.30 18.49 -1.65
C THR A 147 -12.35 17.69 -2.98
N ASP A 148 -12.22 18.35 -4.11
CA ASP A 148 -12.09 17.73 -5.44
C ASP A 148 -10.79 16.94 -5.62
N LYS A 149 -9.82 17.19 -4.72
CA LYS A 149 -8.54 16.49 -4.67
C LYS A 149 -8.49 15.37 -3.60
N ASN A 150 -9.60 15.13 -2.91
CA ASN A 150 -9.66 14.09 -1.87
C ASN A 150 -9.67 12.69 -2.50
N PRO A 151 -9.04 11.69 -1.88
CA PRO A 151 -9.04 10.31 -2.37
C PRO A 151 -10.42 9.64 -2.24
N LYS A 152 -11.23 10.05 -1.27
CA LYS A 152 -12.52 9.44 -0.94
C LYS A 152 -13.46 9.25 -2.15
N PRO A 153 -13.76 10.27 -3.00
CA PRO A 153 -14.66 10.08 -4.14
C PRO A 153 -14.16 9.01 -5.13
N ALA A 154 -12.84 8.93 -5.33
CA ALA A 154 -12.23 7.93 -6.21
C ALA A 154 -12.37 6.52 -5.62
N ILE A 155 -12.10 6.37 -4.32
CA ILE A 155 -12.26 5.09 -3.61
C ILE A 155 -13.73 4.66 -3.63
N ASP A 156 -14.68 5.55 -3.33
CA ASP A 156 -16.13 5.26 -3.38
C ASP A 156 -16.57 4.78 -4.76
N ALA A 157 -16.12 5.45 -5.83
CA ALA A 157 -16.42 5.05 -7.20
C ALA A 157 -15.82 3.68 -7.55
N TRP A 158 -14.59 3.43 -7.11
CA TRP A 158 -13.90 2.15 -7.30
C TRP A 158 -14.62 1.00 -6.57
N LEU A 159 -15.01 1.21 -5.31
CA LEU A 159 -15.79 0.24 -4.53
C LEU A 159 -17.14 -0.08 -5.19
N ALA A 160 -17.84 0.94 -5.70
CA ALA A 160 -19.11 0.77 -6.40
C ALA A 160 -18.95 -0.05 -7.68
N LYS A 161 -17.86 0.16 -8.45
CA LYS A 161 -17.50 -0.61 -9.65
C LYS A 161 -17.28 -2.09 -9.35
N HIS A 162 -16.67 -2.41 -8.20
CA HIS A 162 -16.26 -3.77 -7.82
C HIS A 162 -17.18 -4.44 -6.78
N LYS A 163 -18.33 -3.85 -6.44
CA LYS A 163 -19.21 -4.27 -5.34
C LYS A 163 -19.57 -5.75 -5.32
N ASP A 164 -19.70 -6.37 -6.49
CA ASP A 164 -20.09 -7.79 -6.61
C ASP A 164 -18.89 -8.74 -6.42
N ASP A 165 -17.68 -8.24 -6.61
CA ASP A 165 -16.42 -8.99 -6.57
C ASP A 165 -15.64 -8.80 -5.27
N ILE A 166 -16.12 -7.95 -4.36
CA ILE A 166 -15.45 -7.64 -3.10
C ILE A 166 -16.34 -7.87 -1.89
N GLU A 167 -15.70 -8.09 -0.75
CA GLU A 167 -16.26 -7.96 0.59
C GLU A 167 -15.58 -6.76 1.27
N ILE A 168 -16.36 -5.81 1.79
CA ILE A 168 -15.83 -4.70 2.58
C ILE A 168 -15.59 -5.22 4.00
N LEU A 169 -14.32 -5.26 4.42
CA LEU A 169 -13.92 -5.72 5.75
C LEU A 169 -13.98 -4.59 6.79
N ARG A 170 -13.66 -3.37 6.36
CA ARG A 170 -13.64 -2.18 7.22
C ARG A 170 -13.78 -0.91 6.38
N MET A 171 -14.42 0.10 6.97
CA MET A 171 -14.42 1.49 6.51
C MET A 171 -14.16 2.42 7.69
N GLY A 172 -13.21 3.33 7.53
CA GLY A 172 -12.80 4.34 8.51
C GLY A 172 -11.75 5.23 7.87
N TRP A 173 -10.71 5.62 8.60
CA TRP A 173 -9.56 6.32 8.00
C TRP A 173 -8.92 5.52 6.86
N GLN A 174 -8.91 4.19 7.01
CA GLN A 174 -8.57 3.23 5.95
C GLN A 174 -9.81 2.47 5.48
N VAL A 175 -9.82 2.09 4.21
CA VAL A 175 -10.81 1.16 3.65
C VAL A 175 -10.12 -0.16 3.33
N TRP A 176 -10.67 -1.25 3.84
CA TRP A 176 -10.15 -2.60 3.67
C TRP A 176 -11.16 -3.47 2.93
N ILE A 177 -10.73 -4.13 1.89
CA ILE A 177 -11.56 -5.05 1.10
C ILE A 177 -10.88 -6.41 0.94
N ARG A 178 -11.71 -7.43 0.74
CA ARG A 178 -11.28 -8.76 0.30
C ARG A 178 -11.82 -9.03 -1.09
N LYS A 179 -10.97 -9.52 -1.98
CA LYS A 179 -11.37 -10.02 -3.30
C LYS A 179 -12.03 -11.39 -3.15
N LYS A 180 -13.23 -11.56 -3.69
CA LYS A 180 -13.95 -12.85 -3.72
C LYS A 180 -13.35 -13.88 -4.67
#